data_7751e605d559c545ed538ca65c6c0a3c
#
_entry.id   7751e605d559c545ed538ca65c6c0a3c
#
_cell.length_a   1.000
_cell.length_b   1.000
_cell.length_c   1.000
_cell.angle_alpha   90.00
_cell.angle_beta   90.00
_cell.angle_gamma   90.00
#
_symmetry.space_group_name_H-M   'P 1'
#
loop_
_entity.id
_entity.type
_entity.pdbx_description
1 polymer ?
#
loop_
_entity_poly.entity_id
_entity_poly.type
_entity_poly.pdbx_seq_one_letter_code
_entity_poly.pdbx_strand_id
1 'polypeptide(L)'
;MVQSSMTESNRTASGTPVPGRAWLMLALATVGFAVNFWAWALLSPLGPRFKDGLDLSSFEQSLLVAVPVVVGSLGRIPVGALTDRFGGRVMFPIVSAATIVPVLYLGLAGHSSLAALLVGGFFLGIGGTAFAVGVPLVNAWFPPERRGLAIGVFGAGMGGTAISALTTVKLVDANSMSTPFLITAGVLAVYAVAAALLLRDAPGRTVPSEPLARRLAATVRLPITRQASALYAVAFGGYVAFSVYLPTYLKTGYGLSQADAANRMAGFVLLAVAMRPFGGWLSDRIGPVRVLAASLTTVVAGAVAQAFTPALAPVGTIAFLAMAAALGAGSGATFALVALRTPADQVGSVTGVVGAAGGLGGFLPPLVMGSLYGAYESYAIGLVLLAIVSAGALAFTLTAVRAPHAGGEGKARTGRRREPRTSGTTA
;
A
#
# COMPACT_ATOMS: atom_id res chain seq x y z
N MET A 1 -37.15 -21.89 -36.50
CA MET A 1 -37.48 -21.07 -35.30
C MET A 1 -36.57 -21.36 -34.09
N VAL A 2 -35.27 -21.68 -34.30
CA VAL A 2 -34.32 -22.00 -33.18
C VAL A 2 -33.04 -21.13 -33.22
N GLN A 3 -32.95 -20.21 -34.16
CA GLN A 3 -31.73 -19.37 -34.33
C GLN A 3 -31.88 -17.93 -33.82
N SER A 4 -33.03 -17.50 -33.31
CA SER A 4 -33.24 -16.15 -32.77
C SER A 4 -33.10 -16.04 -31.23
N SER A 5 -32.92 -17.15 -30.50
CA SER A 5 -32.78 -17.10 -29.03
C SER A 5 -31.32 -17.04 -28.53
N MET A 6 -30.33 -17.21 -29.40
CA MET A 6 -28.89 -17.14 -29.01
C MET A 6 -28.28 -15.73 -29.17
N THR A 7 -28.98 -14.80 -29.80
CA THR A 7 -28.48 -13.43 -30.02
C THR A 7 -28.93 -12.41 -28.98
N GLU A 8 -29.91 -12.74 -28.16
CA GLU A 8 -30.39 -11.85 -27.07
C GLU A 8 -29.64 -12.02 -25.73
N SER A 9 -29.03 -13.19 -25.49
CA SER A 9 -28.27 -13.45 -24.27
C SER A 9 -26.93 -12.71 -24.19
N ASN A 10 -26.45 -12.12 -25.27
CA ASN A 10 -25.12 -11.48 -25.33
C ASN A 10 -25.18 -9.94 -25.30
N ARG A 11 -26.36 -9.34 -25.09
CA ARG A 11 -26.53 -7.87 -25.04
C ARG A 11 -26.81 -7.29 -23.63
N THR A 12 -26.88 -8.11 -22.60
CA THR A 12 -27.12 -7.63 -21.21
C THR A 12 -25.87 -7.58 -20.34
N ALA A 13 -24.68 -7.56 -20.93
CA ALA A 13 -23.44 -7.22 -20.22
C ALA A 13 -23.19 -5.69 -20.19
N SER A 14 -24.23 -4.86 -20.20
CA SER A 14 -24.15 -3.46 -19.81
C SER A 14 -24.13 -3.43 -18.28
N GLY A 15 -22.90 -3.20 -17.71
CA GLY A 15 -22.66 -3.23 -16.28
C GLY A 15 -23.71 -2.43 -15.51
N THR A 16 -24.21 -3.03 -14.45
CA THR A 16 -25.16 -2.38 -13.51
C THR A 16 -24.63 -0.99 -13.16
N PRO A 17 -25.45 0.07 -13.34
CA PRO A 17 -25.02 1.43 -13.03
C PRO A 17 -24.62 1.50 -11.55
N VAL A 18 -23.39 1.96 -11.30
CA VAL A 18 -22.91 2.18 -9.93
C VAL A 18 -23.68 3.36 -9.36
N PRO A 19 -24.39 3.21 -8.23
CA PRO A 19 -25.12 4.31 -7.63
C PRO A 19 -24.20 5.51 -7.35
N GLY A 20 -24.66 6.74 -7.58
CA GLY A 20 -23.89 7.96 -7.28
C GLY A 20 -23.39 7.98 -5.83
N ARG A 21 -24.12 7.37 -4.92
CA ARG A 21 -23.73 7.19 -3.51
C ARG A 21 -22.44 6.37 -3.33
N ALA A 22 -22.20 5.37 -4.18
CA ALA A 22 -20.96 4.59 -4.13
C ALA A 22 -19.73 5.45 -4.45
N TRP A 23 -19.84 6.35 -5.42
CA TRP A 23 -18.78 7.30 -5.76
C TRP A 23 -18.53 8.32 -4.63
N LEU A 24 -19.57 8.77 -3.95
CA LEU A 24 -19.43 9.60 -2.76
C LEU A 24 -18.70 8.86 -1.64
N MET A 25 -19.05 7.59 -1.38
CA MET A 25 -18.36 6.78 -0.37
C MET A 25 -16.89 6.55 -0.74
N LEU A 26 -16.59 6.32 -2.02
CA LEU A 26 -15.22 6.21 -2.53
C LEU A 26 -14.44 7.51 -2.31
N ALA A 27 -15.02 8.65 -2.67
CA ALA A 27 -14.37 9.96 -2.49
C ALA A 27 -14.08 10.24 -1.01
N LEU A 28 -15.07 10.05 -0.13
CA LEU A 28 -14.89 10.23 1.32
C LEU A 28 -13.83 9.27 1.90
N ALA A 29 -13.83 8.01 1.48
CA ALA A 29 -12.82 7.04 1.92
C ALA A 29 -11.41 7.44 1.42
N THR A 30 -11.29 7.90 0.17
CA THR A 30 -10.01 8.33 -0.42
C THR A 30 -9.46 9.57 0.30
N VAL A 31 -10.31 10.57 0.58
CA VAL A 31 -9.93 11.74 1.37
C VAL A 31 -9.50 11.32 2.77
N GLY A 32 -10.26 10.43 3.42
CA GLY A 32 -9.90 9.91 4.73
C GLY A 32 -8.57 9.19 4.75
N PHE A 33 -8.31 8.40 3.73
CA PHE A 33 -7.02 7.75 3.57
C PHE A 33 -5.89 8.77 3.39
N ALA A 34 -6.10 9.82 2.57
CA ALA A 34 -5.11 10.87 2.36
C ALA A 34 -4.82 11.67 3.64
N VAL A 35 -5.84 12.06 4.39
CA VAL A 35 -5.68 12.82 5.63
C VAL A 35 -4.96 12.00 6.71
N ASN A 36 -5.31 10.72 6.87
CA ASN A 36 -4.63 9.84 7.82
C ASN A 36 -3.19 9.55 7.40
N PHE A 37 -2.89 9.43 6.09
CA PHE A 37 -1.52 9.26 5.59
C PHE A 37 -0.70 10.54 5.65
N TRP A 38 -1.32 11.70 5.55
CA TRP A 38 -0.66 12.97 5.84
C TRP A 38 -0.17 12.98 7.30
N ALA A 39 -1.05 12.67 8.26
CA ALA A 39 -0.69 12.56 9.67
C ALA A 39 0.42 11.53 9.90
N TRP A 40 0.26 10.33 9.36
CA TRP A 40 1.22 9.23 9.49
C TRP A 40 2.64 9.61 9.03
N ALA A 41 2.77 10.46 8.03
CA ALA A 41 4.04 10.84 7.43
C ALA A 41 4.67 12.11 8.03
N LEU A 42 4.10 12.74 9.08
CA LEU A 42 4.58 14.02 9.61
C LEU A 42 6.04 13.98 10.10
N LEU A 43 6.49 12.87 10.66
CA LEU A 43 7.86 12.74 11.18
C LEU A 43 8.91 12.60 10.08
N SER A 44 8.57 12.03 8.93
CA SER A 44 9.51 11.74 7.85
C SER A 44 10.22 13.00 7.33
N PRO A 45 9.53 14.08 6.91
CA PRO A 45 10.19 15.31 6.44
C PRO A 45 11.00 16.01 7.54
N LEU A 46 10.67 15.78 8.81
CA LEU A 46 11.32 16.39 9.97
C LEU A 46 12.48 15.56 10.53
N GLY A 47 12.67 14.32 10.05
CA GLY A 47 13.72 13.43 10.54
C GLY A 47 15.11 14.08 10.62
N PRO A 48 15.60 14.75 9.56
CA PRO A 48 16.90 15.46 9.62
C PRO A 48 16.95 16.58 10.66
N ARG A 49 15.85 17.33 10.86
CA ARG A 49 15.78 18.41 11.85
C ARG A 49 15.84 17.87 13.28
N PHE A 50 15.16 16.75 13.56
CA PHE A 50 15.25 16.10 14.86
C PHE A 50 16.64 15.51 15.11
N LYS A 51 17.30 14.98 14.07
CA LYS A 51 18.67 14.52 14.18
C LYS A 51 19.61 15.64 14.62
N ASP A 52 19.56 16.78 13.94
CA ASP A 52 20.41 17.94 14.22
C ASP A 52 20.07 18.58 15.58
N GLY A 53 18.77 18.65 15.94
CA GLY A 53 18.31 19.31 17.16
C GLY A 53 18.49 18.49 18.44
N LEU A 54 18.50 17.16 18.35
CA LEU A 54 18.62 16.24 19.49
C LEU A 54 19.92 15.42 19.46
N ASP A 55 20.83 15.73 18.54
CA ASP A 55 22.12 15.04 18.33
C ASP A 55 21.94 13.52 18.18
N LEU A 56 20.98 13.12 17.34
CA LEU A 56 20.65 11.71 17.14
C LEU A 56 21.68 11.04 16.22
N SER A 57 22.01 9.79 16.52
CA SER A 57 22.72 8.92 15.59
C SER A 57 21.91 8.68 14.32
N SER A 58 22.56 8.23 13.26
CA SER A 58 21.90 7.89 11.99
C SER A 58 20.88 6.73 12.16
N PHE A 59 21.15 5.80 13.09
CA PHE A 59 20.21 4.73 13.43
C PHE A 59 18.97 5.27 14.15
N GLU A 60 19.15 6.12 15.17
CA GLU A 60 18.04 6.71 15.93
C GLU A 60 17.13 7.58 15.05
N GLN A 61 17.70 8.36 14.15
CA GLN A 61 16.93 9.09 13.13
C GLN A 61 16.12 8.14 12.24
N SER A 62 16.73 7.05 11.80
CA SER A 62 16.07 6.05 10.95
C SER A 62 14.97 5.33 11.70
N LEU A 63 15.18 4.98 12.97
CA LEU A 63 14.19 4.39 13.85
C LEU A 63 13.01 5.34 14.03
N LEU A 64 13.27 6.62 14.28
CA LEU A 64 12.25 7.64 14.43
C LEU A 64 11.28 7.70 13.25
N VAL A 65 11.81 7.76 12.03
CA VAL A 65 10.95 7.86 10.82
C VAL A 65 10.31 6.52 10.44
N ALA A 66 10.87 5.40 10.86
CA ALA A 66 10.37 4.07 10.54
C ALA A 66 9.33 3.56 11.55
N VAL A 67 9.37 3.98 12.82
CA VAL A 67 8.50 3.43 13.87
C VAL A 67 7.00 3.54 13.58
N PRO A 68 6.47 4.60 12.95
CA PRO A 68 5.06 4.66 12.57
C PRO A 68 4.65 3.56 11.59
N VAL A 69 5.59 3.04 10.80
CA VAL A 69 5.33 1.99 9.79
C VAL A 69 4.95 0.67 10.46
N VAL A 70 5.55 0.35 11.61
CA VAL A 70 5.27 -0.90 12.34
C VAL A 70 3.80 -0.96 12.74
N VAL A 71 3.33 0.06 13.45
CA VAL A 71 1.94 0.11 13.92
C VAL A 71 0.99 0.28 12.73
N GLY A 72 1.35 1.10 11.74
CA GLY A 72 0.58 1.25 10.51
C GLY A 72 0.43 -0.05 9.71
N SER A 73 1.35 -1.00 9.87
CA SER A 73 1.31 -2.30 9.19
C SER A 73 0.64 -3.37 10.04
N LEU A 74 1.14 -3.62 11.24
CA LEU A 74 0.61 -4.65 12.14
C LEU A 74 -0.80 -4.30 12.64
N GLY A 75 -1.06 -3.03 12.91
CA GLY A 75 -2.35 -2.51 13.32
C GLY A 75 -3.46 -2.71 12.29
N ARG A 76 -3.13 -2.93 10.99
CA ARG A 76 -4.11 -3.27 9.95
C ARG A 76 -4.85 -4.57 10.26
N ILE A 77 -4.21 -5.51 10.95
CA ILE A 77 -4.83 -6.80 11.29
C ILE A 77 -5.99 -6.60 12.27
N PRO A 78 -5.79 -6.04 13.49
CA PRO A 78 -6.89 -5.81 14.42
C PRO A 78 -7.90 -4.77 13.90
N VAL A 79 -7.44 -3.69 13.25
CA VAL A 79 -8.34 -2.66 12.69
C VAL A 79 -9.18 -3.23 11.55
N GLY A 80 -8.63 -4.09 10.69
CA GLY A 80 -9.39 -4.80 9.67
C GLY A 80 -10.47 -5.70 10.27
N ALA A 81 -10.15 -6.46 11.32
CA ALA A 81 -11.12 -7.28 12.04
C ALA A 81 -12.25 -6.46 12.70
N LEU A 82 -11.89 -5.34 13.30
CA LEU A 82 -12.88 -4.40 13.85
C LEU A 82 -13.73 -3.78 12.75
N THR A 83 -13.15 -3.50 11.58
CA THR A 83 -13.90 -3.01 10.41
C THR A 83 -14.88 -4.06 9.89
N ASP A 84 -14.47 -5.33 9.83
CA ASP A 84 -15.37 -6.43 9.47
C ASP A 84 -16.57 -6.53 10.43
N ARG A 85 -16.35 -6.25 11.72
CA ARG A 85 -17.38 -6.33 12.76
C ARG A 85 -18.26 -5.09 12.82
N PHE A 86 -17.67 -3.89 12.84
CA PHE A 86 -18.40 -2.64 13.11
C PHE A 86 -18.72 -1.83 11.84
N GLY A 87 -18.07 -2.15 10.71
CA GLY A 87 -18.21 -1.44 9.45
C GLY A 87 -17.27 -0.25 9.30
N GLY A 88 -17.05 0.13 8.05
CA GLY A 88 -16.19 1.27 7.72
C GLY A 88 -16.76 2.62 8.18
N ARG A 89 -18.11 2.74 8.21
CA ARG A 89 -18.81 3.92 8.73
C ARG A 89 -18.41 4.28 10.15
N VAL A 90 -18.17 3.27 11.01
CA VAL A 90 -17.79 3.46 12.40
C VAL A 90 -16.27 3.55 12.54
N MET A 91 -15.53 2.69 11.82
CA MET A 91 -14.09 2.57 12.01
C MET A 91 -13.28 3.74 11.42
N PHE A 92 -13.72 4.35 10.31
CA PHE A 92 -13.00 5.51 9.75
C PHE A 92 -12.95 6.72 10.72
N PRO A 93 -14.11 7.19 11.25
CA PRO A 93 -14.10 8.24 12.28
C PRO A 93 -13.26 7.88 13.50
N ILE A 94 -13.34 6.64 13.97
CA ILE A 94 -12.57 6.17 15.15
C ILE A 94 -11.06 6.22 14.87
N VAL A 95 -10.60 5.68 13.76
CA VAL A 95 -9.17 5.70 13.39
C VAL A 95 -8.67 7.13 13.25
N SER A 96 -9.44 7.99 12.58
CA SER A 96 -9.05 9.40 12.40
C SER A 96 -9.02 10.16 13.72
N ALA A 97 -10.01 9.96 14.60
CA ALA A 97 -10.05 10.57 15.92
C ALA A 97 -8.92 10.06 16.82
N ALA A 98 -8.64 8.74 16.80
CA ALA A 98 -7.54 8.15 17.56
C ALA A 98 -6.17 8.68 17.09
N THR A 99 -6.03 8.98 15.78
CA THR A 99 -4.80 9.55 15.21
C THR A 99 -4.56 11.00 15.68
N ILE A 100 -5.61 11.75 16.05
CA ILE A 100 -5.47 13.12 16.58
C ILE A 100 -4.63 13.12 17.86
N VAL A 101 -4.78 12.12 18.72
CA VAL A 101 -4.09 12.07 20.03
C VAL A 101 -2.56 12.10 19.87
N PRO A 102 -1.92 11.17 19.14
CA PRO A 102 -0.47 11.22 18.94
C PRO A 102 -0.02 12.44 18.13
N VAL A 103 -0.84 12.96 17.20
CA VAL A 103 -0.53 14.18 16.46
C VAL A 103 -0.44 15.38 17.40
N LEU A 104 -1.42 15.58 18.29
CA LEU A 104 -1.39 16.65 19.30
C LEU A 104 -0.25 16.44 20.31
N TYR A 105 -0.03 15.22 20.76
CA TYR A 105 1.08 14.90 21.66
C TYR A 105 2.42 15.32 21.06
N LEU A 106 2.70 14.93 19.80
CA LEU A 106 3.93 15.31 19.10
C LEU A 106 4.05 16.82 18.90
N GLY A 107 2.94 17.49 18.59
CA GLY A 107 2.94 18.94 18.37
C GLY A 107 3.12 19.77 19.63
N LEU A 108 2.64 19.32 20.77
CA LEU A 108 2.62 20.10 22.01
C LEU A 108 3.72 19.75 23.01
N ALA A 109 4.08 18.47 23.11
CA ALA A 109 4.99 17.98 24.15
C ALA A 109 6.01 16.95 23.66
N GLY A 110 5.68 16.16 22.64
CA GLY A 110 6.41 14.95 22.27
C GLY A 110 7.65 15.17 21.41
N HIS A 111 8.08 16.40 21.14
CA HIS A 111 9.21 16.68 20.24
C HIS A 111 10.52 17.07 21.00
N SER A 112 10.54 16.94 22.31
CA SER A 112 11.67 17.37 23.16
C SER A 112 12.73 16.29 23.39
N SER A 113 12.45 15.03 23.13
CA SER A 113 13.37 13.92 23.31
C SER A 113 13.08 12.76 22.34
N LEU A 114 14.10 11.94 22.08
CA LEU A 114 13.95 10.75 21.23
C LEU A 114 12.87 9.79 21.78
N ALA A 115 12.86 9.55 23.10
CA ALA A 115 11.88 8.65 23.72
C ALA A 115 10.44 9.16 23.50
N ALA A 116 10.20 10.45 23.68
CA ALA A 116 8.90 11.07 23.45
C ALA A 116 8.49 11.00 21.97
N LEU A 117 9.42 11.27 21.05
CA LEU A 117 9.20 11.13 19.61
C LEU A 117 8.88 9.70 19.19
N LEU A 118 9.57 8.69 19.75
CA LEU A 118 9.31 7.29 19.45
C LEU A 118 7.94 6.84 19.97
N VAL A 119 7.56 7.27 21.17
CA VAL A 119 6.21 6.99 21.71
C VAL A 119 5.14 7.63 20.84
N GLY A 120 5.28 8.92 20.51
CA GLY A 120 4.35 9.62 19.63
C GLY A 120 4.30 9.00 18.24
N GLY A 121 5.44 8.67 17.65
CA GLY A 121 5.58 8.04 16.35
C GLY A 121 4.95 6.64 16.32
N PHE A 122 5.12 5.85 17.38
CA PHE A 122 4.49 4.54 17.50
C PHE A 122 2.95 4.65 17.40
N PHE A 123 2.34 5.51 18.19
CA PHE A 123 0.88 5.71 18.13
C PHE A 123 0.44 6.46 16.88
N LEU A 124 1.28 7.32 16.27
CA LEU A 124 1.00 7.96 14.99
C LEU A 124 0.76 6.92 13.88
N GLY A 125 1.36 5.75 14.01
CA GLY A 125 1.13 4.60 13.13
C GLY A 125 -0.34 4.20 12.99
N ILE A 126 -1.21 4.55 13.94
CA ILE A 126 -2.66 4.30 13.86
C ILE A 126 -3.23 4.88 12.56
N GLY A 127 -2.79 6.07 12.12
CA GLY A 127 -3.20 6.67 10.84
C GLY A 127 -2.92 5.76 9.63
N GLY A 128 -1.83 5.00 9.65
CA GLY A 128 -1.48 4.03 8.61
C GLY A 128 -2.45 2.84 8.50
N THR A 129 -3.30 2.61 9.51
CA THR A 129 -4.31 1.54 9.49
C THR A 129 -5.56 1.89 8.68
N ALA A 130 -5.76 3.16 8.30
CA ALA A 130 -6.91 3.63 7.51
C ALA A 130 -7.10 2.84 6.20
N PHE A 131 -6.02 2.30 5.64
CA PHE A 131 -6.08 1.40 4.48
C PHE A 131 -6.95 0.15 4.76
N ALA A 132 -6.81 -0.46 5.95
CA ALA A 132 -7.58 -1.65 6.33
C ALA A 132 -9.06 -1.36 6.57
N VAL A 133 -9.42 -0.10 6.81
CA VAL A 133 -10.82 0.34 6.90
C VAL A 133 -11.41 0.60 5.52
N GLY A 134 -10.67 1.29 4.65
CA GLY A 134 -11.18 1.75 3.37
C GLY A 134 -11.34 0.66 2.32
N VAL A 135 -10.42 -0.32 2.27
CA VAL A 135 -10.49 -1.40 1.28
C VAL A 135 -11.80 -2.22 1.40
N PRO A 136 -12.20 -2.74 2.57
CA PRO A 136 -13.48 -3.44 2.72
C PRO A 136 -14.69 -2.54 2.43
N LEU A 137 -14.65 -1.28 2.91
CA LEU A 137 -15.73 -0.32 2.66
C LEU A 137 -15.96 -0.10 1.17
N VAL A 138 -14.89 0.21 0.43
CA VAL A 138 -14.95 0.47 -1.02
C VAL A 138 -15.37 -0.79 -1.78
N ASN A 139 -14.80 -1.96 -1.47
CA ASN A 139 -15.15 -3.22 -2.12
C ASN A 139 -16.64 -3.58 -1.96
N ALA A 140 -17.24 -3.23 -0.83
CA ALA A 140 -18.66 -3.52 -0.57
C ALA A 140 -19.62 -2.64 -1.41
N TRP A 141 -19.20 -1.42 -1.80
CA TRP A 141 -20.00 -0.50 -2.59
C TRP A 141 -19.93 -0.73 -4.10
N PHE A 142 -18.91 -1.44 -4.59
CA PHE A 142 -18.69 -1.61 -6.03
C PHE A 142 -18.87 -3.06 -6.46
N PRO A 143 -19.51 -3.29 -7.63
CA PRO A 143 -19.64 -4.62 -8.21
C PRO A 143 -18.26 -5.17 -8.61
N PRO A 144 -18.08 -6.51 -8.68
CA PRO A 144 -16.79 -7.16 -8.92
C PRO A 144 -16.00 -6.58 -10.08
N GLU A 145 -16.67 -6.22 -11.19
CA GLU A 145 -16.08 -5.73 -12.43
C GLU A 145 -15.44 -4.32 -12.28
N ARG A 146 -15.85 -3.55 -11.26
CA ARG A 146 -15.38 -2.18 -11.00
C ARG A 146 -14.57 -2.04 -9.71
N ARG A 147 -14.40 -3.12 -8.93
CA ARG A 147 -13.64 -3.08 -7.67
C ARG A 147 -12.19 -2.70 -7.89
N GLY A 148 -11.54 -3.20 -8.96
CA GLY A 148 -10.17 -2.85 -9.28
C GLY A 148 -9.98 -1.35 -9.49
N LEU A 149 -10.86 -0.70 -10.28
CA LEU A 149 -10.86 0.74 -10.47
C LEU A 149 -11.08 1.48 -9.16
N ALA A 150 -12.09 1.08 -8.39
CA ALA A 150 -12.42 1.73 -7.13
C ALA A 150 -11.28 1.64 -6.10
N ILE A 151 -10.63 0.48 -5.96
CA ILE A 151 -9.45 0.30 -5.10
C ILE A 151 -8.26 1.09 -5.63
N GLY A 152 -8.09 1.19 -6.95
CA GLY A 152 -7.06 2.03 -7.57
C GLY A 152 -7.24 3.50 -7.21
N VAL A 153 -8.46 4.04 -7.33
CA VAL A 153 -8.81 5.41 -6.93
C VAL A 153 -8.62 5.61 -5.42
N PHE A 154 -9.12 4.68 -4.59
CA PHE A 154 -8.89 4.71 -3.15
C PHE A 154 -7.40 4.73 -2.81
N GLY A 155 -6.59 3.96 -3.54
CA GLY A 155 -5.14 3.92 -3.40
C GLY A 155 -4.44 5.27 -3.61
N ALA A 156 -5.05 6.21 -4.36
CA ALA A 156 -4.52 7.56 -4.52
C ALA A 156 -4.47 8.35 -3.20
N GLY A 157 -5.23 7.93 -2.17
CA GLY A 157 -5.13 8.49 -0.83
C GLY A 157 -3.74 8.36 -0.19
N MET A 158 -2.89 7.44 -0.66
CA MET A 158 -1.47 7.40 -0.27
C MET A 158 -0.73 8.69 -0.59
N GLY A 159 -1.23 9.53 -1.51
CA GLY A 159 -0.73 10.87 -1.79
C GLY A 159 -0.73 11.81 -0.58
N GLY A 160 -1.41 11.45 0.52
CA GLY A 160 -1.29 12.17 1.80
C GLY A 160 0.15 12.30 2.29
N THR A 161 1.02 11.33 2.01
CA THR A 161 2.45 11.42 2.31
C THR A 161 3.15 12.54 1.52
N ALA A 162 2.72 12.78 0.27
CA ALA A 162 3.21 13.92 -0.51
C ALA A 162 2.72 15.27 0.06
N ILE A 163 1.47 15.33 0.56
CA ILE A 163 0.97 16.53 1.26
C ILE A 163 1.85 16.83 2.46
N SER A 164 2.18 15.80 3.27
CA SER A 164 3.11 15.96 4.40
C SER A 164 4.46 16.51 3.95
N ALA A 165 5.07 15.92 2.93
CA ALA A 165 6.37 16.34 2.41
C ALA A 165 6.38 17.79 1.92
N LEU A 166 5.34 18.20 1.20
CA LEU A 166 5.22 19.54 0.63
C LEU A 166 4.93 20.64 1.66
N THR A 167 4.28 20.29 2.77
CA THR A 167 3.74 21.28 3.71
C THR A 167 4.51 21.32 5.04
N THR A 168 4.93 20.17 5.59
CA THR A 168 5.40 20.08 6.97
C THR A 168 6.62 20.96 7.23
N VAL A 169 7.67 20.88 6.41
CA VAL A 169 8.89 21.70 6.59
C VAL A 169 8.58 23.19 6.44
N LYS A 170 7.82 23.54 5.41
CA LYS A 170 7.45 24.94 5.14
C LYS A 170 6.64 25.55 6.29
N LEU A 171 5.71 24.78 6.87
CA LEU A 171 4.90 25.23 8.01
C LEU A 171 5.75 25.42 9.27
N VAL A 172 6.73 24.56 9.48
CA VAL A 172 7.69 24.73 10.58
C VAL A 172 8.55 25.97 10.38
N ASP A 173 9.10 26.16 9.17
CA ASP A 173 9.99 27.30 8.86
C ASP A 173 9.25 28.64 8.91
N ALA A 174 7.97 28.66 8.50
CA ALA A 174 7.16 29.88 8.51
C ALA A 174 6.60 30.25 9.90
N ASN A 175 6.45 29.28 10.81
CA ASN A 175 5.76 29.51 12.08
C ASN A 175 6.48 28.85 13.27
N SER A 176 6.18 27.56 13.53
CA SER A 176 6.73 26.81 14.66
C SER A 176 6.69 25.30 14.41
N MET A 177 7.44 24.54 15.22
CA MET A 177 7.44 23.07 15.18
C MET A 177 6.05 22.46 15.37
N SER A 178 5.20 23.11 16.19
CA SER A 178 3.84 22.62 16.49
C SER A 178 2.85 22.85 15.34
N THR A 179 3.09 23.83 14.47
CA THR A 179 2.11 24.26 13.46
C THR A 179 1.62 23.15 12.54
N PRO A 180 2.48 22.32 11.88
CA PRO A 180 2.00 21.27 11.00
C PRO A 180 1.18 20.20 11.75
N PHE A 181 1.51 19.92 13.00
CA PHE A 181 0.77 18.97 13.83
C PHE A 181 -0.62 19.51 14.19
N LEU A 182 -0.72 20.77 14.60
CA LEU A 182 -2.01 21.40 14.94
C LEU A 182 -2.94 21.49 13.73
N ILE A 183 -2.41 21.89 12.57
CA ILE A 183 -3.19 21.93 11.32
C ILE A 183 -3.68 20.53 10.96
N THR A 184 -2.80 19.52 11.01
CA THR A 184 -3.17 18.15 10.68
C THR A 184 -4.20 17.59 11.66
N ALA A 185 -4.07 17.90 12.96
CA ALA A 185 -5.06 17.51 13.97
C ALA A 185 -6.44 18.15 13.68
N GLY A 186 -6.46 19.43 13.30
CA GLY A 186 -7.69 20.13 12.91
C GLY A 186 -8.34 19.48 11.67
N VAL A 187 -7.56 19.18 10.64
CA VAL A 187 -8.06 18.50 9.42
C VAL A 187 -8.56 17.09 9.74
N LEU A 188 -7.87 16.32 10.59
CA LEU A 188 -8.33 15.01 11.05
C LEU A 188 -9.66 15.12 11.82
N ALA A 189 -9.82 16.13 12.69
CA ALA A 189 -11.06 16.37 13.44
C ALA A 189 -12.23 16.68 12.50
N VAL A 190 -12.03 17.59 11.56
CA VAL A 190 -13.04 17.92 10.54
C VAL A 190 -13.42 16.67 9.73
N TYR A 191 -12.41 15.89 9.29
CA TYR A 191 -12.67 14.67 8.55
C TYR A 191 -13.39 13.63 9.43
N ALA A 192 -13.00 13.42 10.67
CA ALA A 192 -13.65 12.46 11.57
C ALA A 192 -15.14 12.78 11.76
N VAL A 193 -15.49 14.06 11.95
CA VAL A 193 -16.88 14.51 12.02
C VAL A 193 -17.61 14.30 10.69
N ALA A 194 -17.03 14.72 9.58
CA ALA A 194 -17.60 14.53 8.24
C ALA A 194 -17.84 13.03 7.94
N ALA A 195 -16.87 12.17 8.27
CA ALA A 195 -16.98 10.73 8.09
C ALA A 195 -18.11 10.13 8.96
N ALA A 196 -18.22 10.53 10.23
CA ALA A 196 -19.28 10.07 11.13
C ALA A 196 -20.67 10.42 10.60
N LEU A 197 -20.82 11.60 10.01
CA LEU A 197 -22.11 12.10 9.48
C LEU A 197 -22.44 11.54 8.10
N LEU A 198 -21.46 11.40 7.21
CA LEU A 198 -21.68 11.15 5.78
C LEU A 198 -21.39 9.72 5.34
N LEU A 199 -20.38 9.04 5.94
CA LEU A 199 -20.06 7.66 5.57
C LEU A 199 -21.20 6.71 5.89
N ARG A 200 -21.41 5.77 4.98
CA ARG A 200 -22.38 4.67 5.14
C ARG A 200 -21.74 3.36 4.69
N ASP A 201 -22.08 2.28 5.37
CA ASP A 201 -21.75 0.94 4.89
C ASP A 201 -22.68 0.55 3.74
N ALA A 202 -22.22 -0.37 2.89
CA ALA A 202 -23.03 -0.86 1.79
C ALA A 202 -24.24 -1.67 2.30
N PRO A 203 -25.40 -1.60 1.61
CA PRO A 203 -26.54 -2.45 1.92
C PRO A 203 -26.14 -3.93 1.84
N GLY A 204 -26.67 -4.75 2.76
CA GLY A 204 -26.42 -6.19 2.76
C GLY A 204 -25.04 -6.62 3.29
N ARG A 205 -24.30 -5.73 3.98
CA ARG A 205 -23.06 -6.10 4.65
C ARG A 205 -23.29 -7.27 5.61
N THR A 206 -22.52 -8.34 5.41
CA THR A 206 -22.53 -9.51 6.31
C THR A 206 -21.34 -9.43 7.27
N VAL A 207 -21.59 -9.73 8.55
CA VAL A 207 -20.53 -9.85 9.54
C VAL A 207 -19.97 -11.27 9.49
N PRO A 208 -18.66 -11.47 9.36
CA PRO A 208 -18.07 -12.81 9.35
C PRO A 208 -18.36 -13.54 10.67
N SER A 209 -18.81 -14.78 10.59
CA SER A 209 -19.09 -15.62 11.76
C SER A 209 -17.86 -16.32 12.33
N GLU A 210 -16.83 -16.53 11.49
CA GLU A 210 -15.62 -17.22 11.91
C GLU A 210 -14.65 -16.31 12.68
N PRO A 211 -13.95 -16.85 13.71
CA PRO A 211 -12.92 -16.12 14.44
C PRO A 211 -11.81 -15.64 13.50
N LEU A 212 -11.35 -14.39 13.72
CA LEU A 212 -10.29 -13.76 12.92
C LEU A 212 -9.05 -14.64 12.79
N ALA A 213 -8.59 -15.25 13.89
CA ALA A 213 -7.37 -16.07 13.90
C ALA A 213 -7.48 -17.26 12.93
N ARG A 214 -8.64 -17.91 12.86
CA ARG A 214 -8.88 -19.03 11.93
C ARG A 214 -8.87 -18.56 10.48
N ARG A 215 -9.54 -17.44 10.19
CA ARG A 215 -9.58 -16.82 8.86
C ARG A 215 -8.18 -16.42 8.40
N LEU A 216 -7.39 -15.76 9.26
CA LEU A 216 -6.00 -15.36 8.96
C LEU A 216 -5.12 -16.59 8.71
N ALA A 217 -5.21 -17.61 9.56
CA ALA A 217 -4.44 -18.85 9.38
C ALA A 217 -4.76 -19.55 8.06
N ALA A 218 -6.04 -19.61 7.66
CA ALA A 218 -6.45 -20.15 6.38
C ALA A 218 -5.90 -19.31 5.21
N THR A 219 -6.03 -17.97 5.29
CA THR A 219 -5.56 -17.04 4.26
C THR A 219 -4.05 -17.11 4.06
N VAL A 220 -3.26 -17.14 5.14
CA VAL A 220 -1.77 -17.20 5.06
C VAL A 220 -1.29 -18.52 4.44
N ARG A 221 -2.05 -19.60 4.59
CA ARG A 221 -1.70 -20.91 3.98
C ARG A 221 -1.83 -20.93 2.46
N LEU A 222 -2.60 -20.02 1.87
CA LEU A 222 -2.77 -19.93 0.41
C LEU A 222 -1.41 -19.59 -0.26
N PRO A 223 -1.00 -20.34 -1.29
CA PRO A 223 0.24 -20.07 -2.01
C PRO A 223 0.29 -18.63 -2.56
N ILE A 224 -0.84 -18.16 -3.12
CA ILE A 224 -0.94 -16.80 -3.67
C ILE A 224 -0.72 -15.73 -2.60
N THR A 225 -1.23 -15.94 -1.36
CA THR A 225 -1.02 -14.97 -0.27
C THR A 225 0.47 -14.83 0.04
N ARG A 226 1.18 -15.94 0.17
CA ARG A 226 2.64 -15.94 0.46
C ARG A 226 3.44 -15.32 -0.68
N GLN A 227 3.12 -15.69 -1.93
CA GLN A 227 3.77 -15.15 -3.13
C GLN A 227 3.56 -13.65 -3.25
N ALA A 228 2.30 -13.20 -3.18
CA ALA A 228 1.97 -11.78 -3.28
C ALA A 228 2.50 -10.98 -2.09
N SER A 229 2.52 -11.54 -0.87
CA SER A 229 3.11 -10.88 0.31
C SER A 229 4.60 -10.62 0.13
N ALA A 230 5.36 -11.60 -0.35
CA ALA A 230 6.78 -11.43 -0.63
C ALA A 230 7.04 -10.36 -1.70
N LEU A 231 6.29 -10.38 -2.80
CA LEU A 231 6.42 -9.39 -3.88
C LEU A 231 5.98 -8.00 -3.45
N TYR A 232 4.90 -7.91 -2.69
CA TYR A 232 4.38 -6.63 -2.22
C TYR A 232 5.25 -6.02 -1.12
N ALA A 233 5.92 -6.85 -0.30
CA ALA A 233 6.92 -6.40 0.66
C ALA A 233 8.09 -5.69 -0.04
N VAL A 234 8.47 -6.10 -1.26
CA VAL A 234 9.50 -5.43 -2.05
C VAL A 234 8.93 -4.21 -2.79
N ALA A 235 7.85 -4.37 -3.55
CA ALA A 235 7.31 -3.30 -4.38
C ALA A 235 6.70 -2.17 -3.55
N PHE A 236 5.76 -2.48 -2.66
CA PHE A 236 5.13 -1.49 -1.80
C PHE A 236 6.00 -1.13 -0.60
N GLY A 237 6.70 -2.11 -0.02
CA GLY A 237 7.66 -1.86 1.05
C GLY A 237 8.79 -0.93 0.60
N GLY A 238 9.32 -1.09 -0.61
CA GLY A 238 10.28 -0.16 -1.22
C GLY A 238 9.71 1.24 -1.36
N TYR A 239 8.47 1.38 -1.87
CA TYR A 239 7.78 2.66 -1.90
C TYR A 239 7.67 3.30 -0.50
N VAL A 240 7.22 2.55 0.51
CA VAL A 240 7.09 3.03 1.89
C VAL A 240 8.45 3.45 2.44
N ALA A 241 9.49 2.63 2.25
CA ALA A 241 10.83 2.92 2.71
C ALA A 241 11.35 4.24 2.14
N PHE A 242 11.21 4.47 0.82
CA PHE A 242 11.58 5.74 0.20
C PHE A 242 10.70 6.90 0.67
N SER A 243 9.39 6.68 0.85
CA SER A 243 8.47 7.74 1.32
C SER A 243 8.77 8.21 2.74
N VAL A 244 9.47 7.42 3.56
CA VAL A 244 9.84 7.83 4.92
C VAL A 244 11.30 8.22 5.06
N TYR A 245 12.20 7.66 4.24
CA TYR A 245 13.64 7.85 4.40
C TYR A 245 14.30 8.75 3.34
N LEU A 246 13.65 8.96 2.19
CA LEU A 246 14.23 9.73 1.08
C LEU A 246 14.62 11.18 1.48
N PRO A 247 13.87 11.91 2.33
CA PRO A 247 14.31 13.22 2.80
C PRO A 247 15.64 13.17 3.53
N THR A 248 15.84 12.19 4.40
CA THR A 248 17.11 11.95 5.10
C THR A 248 18.23 11.63 4.12
N TYR A 249 18.00 10.67 3.22
CA TYR A 249 18.97 10.25 2.21
C TYR A 249 19.42 11.43 1.32
N LEU A 250 18.49 12.23 0.82
CA LEU A 250 18.80 13.37 -0.06
C LEU A 250 19.52 14.50 0.68
N LYS A 251 19.15 14.80 1.93
CA LYS A 251 19.86 15.80 2.74
C LYS A 251 21.29 15.33 3.04
N THR A 252 21.44 14.11 3.54
CA THR A 252 22.73 13.62 4.04
C THR A 252 23.67 13.19 2.91
N GLY A 253 23.13 12.47 1.90
CA GLY A 253 23.94 11.93 0.80
C GLY A 253 24.25 12.94 -0.31
N TYR A 254 23.37 13.93 -0.53
CA TYR A 254 23.51 14.93 -1.60
C TYR A 254 23.65 16.36 -1.09
N GLY A 255 23.61 16.59 0.22
CA GLY A 255 23.73 17.93 0.78
C GLY A 255 22.57 18.89 0.49
N LEU A 256 21.39 18.38 0.15
CA LEU A 256 20.24 19.21 -0.15
C LEU A 256 19.69 19.89 1.11
N SER A 257 19.02 21.04 0.91
CA SER A 257 18.21 21.61 1.97
C SER A 257 17.07 20.65 2.35
N GLN A 258 16.62 20.74 3.60
CA GLN A 258 15.55 19.87 4.08
C GLN A 258 14.25 20.07 3.26
N ALA A 259 13.95 21.32 2.88
CA ALA A 259 12.78 21.64 2.06
C ALA A 259 12.88 21.07 0.64
N ASP A 260 14.07 21.14 -0.01
CA ASP A 260 14.26 20.56 -1.34
C ASP A 260 14.21 19.03 -1.30
N ALA A 261 14.83 18.41 -0.31
CA ALA A 261 14.75 16.96 -0.09
C ALA A 261 13.29 16.48 0.09
N ALA A 262 12.49 17.20 0.88
CA ALA A 262 11.09 16.91 1.10
C ALA A 262 10.24 17.11 -0.18
N ASN A 263 10.49 18.18 -0.95
CA ASN A 263 9.80 18.41 -2.22
C ASN A 263 10.09 17.30 -3.26
N ARG A 264 11.34 16.83 -3.34
CA ARG A 264 11.74 15.72 -4.24
C ARG A 264 11.11 14.40 -3.81
N MET A 265 11.02 14.15 -2.50
CA MET A 265 10.28 13.00 -1.97
C MET A 265 8.80 13.09 -2.35
N ALA A 266 8.17 14.25 -2.29
CA ALA A 266 6.79 14.41 -2.74
C ALA A 266 6.63 14.07 -4.23
N GLY A 267 7.55 14.49 -5.09
CA GLY A 267 7.57 14.11 -6.51
C GLY A 267 7.69 12.60 -6.72
N PHE A 268 8.57 11.94 -5.95
CA PHE A 268 8.70 10.48 -5.95
C PHE A 268 7.37 9.79 -5.58
N VAL A 269 6.74 10.24 -4.49
CA VAL A 269 5.47 9.70 -4.01
C VAL A 269 4.36 9.88 -5.03
N LEU A 270 4.19 11.09 -5.57
CA LEU A 270 3.13 11.39 -6.54
C LEU A 270 3.27 10.54 -7.79
N LEU A 271 4.49 10.36 -8.30
CA LEU A 271 4.74 9.50 -9.44
C LEU A 271 4.41 8.04 -9.13
N ALA A 272 4.88 7.52 -7.99
CA ALA A 272 4.60 6.14 -7.59
C ALA A 272 3.09 5.88 -7.43
N VAL A 273 2.36 6.83 -6.83
CA VAL A 273 0.90 6.74 -6.66
C VAL A 273 0.19 6.75 -8.01
N ALA A 274 0.59 7.63 -8.94
CA ALA A 274 0.02 7.69 -10.29
C ALA A 274 0.30 6.43 -11.11
N MET A 275 1.49 5.84 -10.96
CA MET A 275 1.88 4.62 -11.68
C MET A 275 1.22 3.35 -11.15
N ARG A 276 0.61 3.37 -9.97
CA ARG A 276 -0.05 2.19 -9.39
C ARG A 276 -1.26 1.72 -10.19
N PRO A 277 -2.27 2.56 -10.51
CA PRO A 277 -3.36 2.16 -11.39
C PRO A 277 -2.88 1.82 -12.80
N PHE A 278 -1.84 2.51 -13.30
CA PHE A 278 -1.24 2.20 -14.59
C PHE A 278 -0.64 0.78 -14.61
N GLY A 279 0.07 0.37 -13.56
CA GLY A 279 0.62 -0.98 -13.42
C GLY A 279 -0.47 -2.06 -13.37
N GLY A 280 -1.59 -1.78 -12.69
CA GLY A 280 -2.78 -2.65 -12.70
C GLY A 280 -3.36 -2.79 -14.11
N TRP A 281 -3.64 -1.67 -14.78
CA TRP A 281 -4.16 -1.64 -16.13
C TRP A 281 -3.21 -2.34 -17.15
N LEU A 282 -1.92 -2.12 -17.04
CA LEU A 282 -0.94 -2.78 -17.89
C LEU A 282 -0.91 -4.29 -17.64
N SER A 283 -1.10 -4.69 -16.37
CA SER A 283 -1.19 -6.10 -15.98
C SER A 283 -2.38 -6.82 -16.61
N ASP A 284 -3.50 -6.14 -16.81
CA ASP A 284 -4.67 -6.69 -17.47
C ASP A 284 -4.39 -6.96 -18.97
N ARG A 285 -3.47 -6.19 -19.59
CA ARG A 285 -3.12 -6.33 -21.01
C ARG A 285 -2.01 -7.33 -21.29
N ILE A 286 -0.92 -7.28 -20.54
CA ILE A 286 0.28 -8.09 -20.82
C ILE A 286 0.58 -9.14 -19.76
N GLY A 287 -0.24 -9.20 -18.71
CA GLY A 287 -0.12 -10.11 -17.57
C GLY A 287 0.71 -9.55 -16.43
N PRO A 288 0.29 -9.80 -15.17
CA PRO A 288 0.93 -9.21 -13.97
C PRO A 288 2.38 -9.65 -13.78
N VAL A 289 2.74 -10.87 -14.17
CA VAL A 289 4.11 -11.41 -14.05
C VAL A 289 5.11 -10.60 -14.89
N ARG A 290 4.73 -10.20 -16.10
CA ARG A 290 5.60 -9.38 -16.97
C ARG A 290 5.79 -7.99 -16.42
N VAL A 291 4.72 -7.37 -15.91
CA VAL A 291 4.78 -6.03 -15.29
C VAL A 291 5.64 -6.05 -14.03
N LEU A 292 5.47 -7.06 -13.17
CA LEU A 292 6.31 -7.27 -11.99
C LEU A 292 7.78 -7.46 -12.37
N ALA A 293 8.06 -8.29 -13.35
CA ALA A 293 9.44 -8.52 -13.81
C ALA A 293 10.08 -7.22 -14.32
N ALA A 294 9.40 -6.46 -15.17
CA ALA A 294 9.89 -5.17 -15.66
C ALA A 294 10.09 -4.17 -14.51
N SER A 295 9.14 -4.07 -13.59
CA SER A 295 9.24 -3.20 -12.41
C SER A 295 10.46 -3.56 -11.54
N LEU A 296 10.62 -4.84 -11.20
CA LEU A 296 11.74 -5.28 -10.36
C LEU A 296 13.09 -5.10 -11.06
N THR A 297 13.17 -5.34 -12.37
CA THR A 297 14.38 -5.05 -13.16
C THR A 297 14.75 -3.57 -13.10
N THR A 298 13.75 -2.67 -13.24
CA THR A 298 13.97 -1.21 -13.14
C THR A 298 14.45 -0.82 -11.74
N VAL A 299 13.89 -1.42 -10.68
CA VAL A 299 14.35 -1.17 -9.29
C VAL A 299 15.79 -1.64 -9.10
N VAL A 300 16.15 -2.83 -9.62
CA VAL A 300 17.54 -3.32 -9.58
C VAL A 300 18.47 -2.34 -10.27
N ALA A 301 18.16 -1.94 -11.51
CA ALA A 301 19.00 -1.02 -12.27
C ALA A 301 19.14 0.34 -11.59
N GLY A 302 18.04 0.89 -11.07
CA GLY A 302 18.03 2.16 -10.35
C GLY A 302 18.81 2.10 -9.03
N ALA A 303 18.68 1.01 -8.26
CA ALA A 303 19.39 0.81 -7.01
C ALA A 303 20.91 0.64 -7.25
N VAL A 304 21.30 -0.11 -8.29
CA VAL A 304 22.70 -0.24 -8.70
C VAL A 304 23.27 1.11 -9.15
N ALA A 305 22.54 1.86 -9.99
CA ALA A 305 22.97 3.18 -10.42
C ALA A 305 23.18 4.13 -9.22
N GLN A 306 22.28 4.14 -8.26
CA GLN A 306 22.37 4.97 -7.05
C GLN A 306 23.49 4.53 -6.10
N ALA A 307 23.88 3.25 -6.10
CA ALA A 307 24.99 2.77 -5.28
C ALA A 307 26.33 3.40 -5.65
N PHE A 308 26.47 3.87 -6.89
CA PHE A 308 27.65 4.64 -7.35
C PHE A 308 27.56 6.15 -7.02
N THR A 309 26.52 6.58 -6.30
CA THR A 309 26.30 7.99 -5.94
C THR A 309 26.50 8.96 -7.12
N PRO A 310 25.78 8.77 -8.25
CA PRO A 310 25.94 9.63 -9.42
C PRO A 310 25.50 11.06 -9.09
N ALA A 311 25.92 12.05 -9.90
CA ALA A 311 25.39 13.40 -9.80
C ALA A 311 23.84 13.34 -9.77
N LEU A 312 23.22 14.10 -8.84
CA LEU A 312 21.77 14.06 -8.65
C LEU A 312 21.01 14.45 -9.93
N ALA A 313 21.51 15.44 -10.66
CA ALA A 313 20.99 15.82 -11.96
C ALA A 313 22.03 15.51 -13.06
N PRO A 314 21.67 14.80 -14.17
CA PRO A 314 20.33 14.20 -14.40
C PRO A 314 20.20 12.77 -13.88
N VAL A 315 21.31 12.02 -13.71
CA VAL A 315 21.32 10.55 -13.57
C VAL A 315 20.61 10.09 -12.29
N GLY A 316 20.95 10.68 -11.14
CA GLY A 316 20.32 10.34 -9.88
C GLY A 316 18.82 10.59 -9.89
N THR A 317 18.39 11.73 -10.44
CA THR A 317 16.96 12.06 -10.55
C THR A 317 16.20 11.07 -11.43
N ILE A 318 16.77 10.72 -12.60
CA ILE A 318 16.15 9.73 -13.51
C ILE A 318 16.05 8.36 -12.82
N ALA A 319 17.07 7.92 -12.12
CA ALA A 319 17.06 6.65 -11.39
C ALA A 319 15.99 6.64 -10.30
N PHE A 320 15.84 7.71 -9.50
CA PHE A 320 14.79 7.81 -8.48
C PHE A 320 13.39 7.83 -9.09
N LEU A 321 13.16 8.59 -10.16
CA LEU A 321 11.86 8.64 -10.81
C LEU A 321 11.52 7.30 -11.48
N ALA A 322 12.50 6.63 -12.10
CA ALA A 322 12.30 5.29 -12.66
C ALA A 322 11.95 4.27 -11.56
N MET A 323 12.64 4.30 -10.42
CA MET A 323 12.30 3.45 -9.28
C MET A 323 10.91 3.78 -8.72
N ALA A 324 10.54 5.07 -8.60
CA ALA A 324 9.21 5.48 -8.15
C ALA A 324 8.10 4.88 -9.05
N ALA A 325 8.26 5.06 -10.36
CA ALA A 325 7.33 4.52 -11.35
C ALA A 325 7.24 2.99 -11.28
N ALA A 326 8.38 2.32 -11.16
CA ALA A 326 8.48 0.87 -11.06
C ALA A 326 7.85 0.32 -9.79
N LEU A 327 8.14 0.91 -8.62
CA LEU A 327 7.56 0.50 -7.33
C LEU A 327 6.03 0.71 -7.31
N GLY A 328 5.56 1.81 -7.90
CA GLY A 328 4.14 2.07 -8.09
C GLY A 328 3.48 1.03 -8.99
N ALA A 329 4.01 0.82 -10.19
CA ALA A 329 3.48 -0.14 -11.16
C ALA A 329 3.53 -1.59 -10.61
N GLY A 330 4.63 -1.99 -9.99
CA GLY A 330 4.79 -3.30 -9.34
C GLY A 330 3.78 -3.52 -8.21
N SER A 331 3.48 -2.48 -7.44
CA SER A 331 2.42 -2.53 -6.41
C SER A 331 1.05 -2.78 -7.02
N GLY A 332 0.69 -2.11 -8.12
CA GLY A 332 -0.54 -2.34 -8.86
C GLY A 332 -0.61 -3.75 -9.46
N ALA A 333 0.49 -4.20 -10.07
CA ALA A 333 0.60 -5.52 -10.67
C ALA A 333 0.48 -6.66 -9.65
N THR A 334 0.95 -6.45 -8.40
CA THR A 334 0.78 -7.44 -7.33
C THR A 334 -0.69 -7.66 -7.02
N PHE A 335 -1.50 -6.61 -6.93
CA PHE A 335 -2.94 -6.77 -6.70
C PHE A 335 -3.69 -7.32 -7.91
N ALA A 336 -3.26 -7.02 -9.13
CA ALA A 336 -3.78 -7.68 -10.34
C ALA A 336 -3.49 -9.20 -10.29
N LEU A 337 -2.30 -9.61 -9.83
CA LEU A 337 -1.96 -11.02 -9.62
C LEU A 337 -2.84 -11.68 -8.54
N VAL A 338 -3.09 -10.99 -7.43
CA VAL A 338 -4.00 -11.46 -6.37
C VAL A 338 -5.40 -11.66 -6.93
N ALA A 339 -5.94 -10.66 -7.63
CA ALA A 339 -7.28 -10.74 -8.21
C ALA A 339 -7.42 -11.90 -9.21
N LEU A 340 -6.37 -12.16 -10.00
CA LEU A 340 -6.36 -13.22 -11.02
C LEU A 340 -6.30 -14.64 -10.43
N ARG A 341 -5.61 -14.82 -9.28
CA ARG A 341 -5.29 -16.15 -8.73
C ARG A 341 -6.02 -16.49 -7.44
N THR A 342 -6.87 -15.60 -6.93
CA THR A 342 -7.61 -15.81 -5.68
C THR A 342 -9.09 -15.98 -5.98
N PRO A 343 -9.78 -16.99 -5.37
CA PRO A 343 -11.22 -17.09 -5.42
C PRO A 343 -11.89 -15.80 -4.95
N ALA A 344 -13.00 -15.42 -5.60
CA ALA A 344 -13.64 -14.13 -5.41
C ALA A 344 -14.05 -13.83 -3.94
N ASP A 345 -14.44 -14.87 -3.21
CA ASP A 345 -14.80 -14.82 -1.78
C ASP A 345 -13.62 -14.59 -0.84
N GLN A 346 -12.38 -14.86 -1.28
CA GLN A 346 -11.16 -14.77 -0.49
C GLN A 346 -10.28 -13.55 -0.83
N VAL A 347 -10.55 -12.86 -1.94
CA VAL A 347 -9.73 -11.71 -2.41
C VAL A 347 -9.55 -10.66 -1.33
N GLY A 348 -10.60 -10.33 -0.57
CA GLY A 348 -10.52 -9.34 0.50
C GLY A 348 -9.55 -9.72 1.61
N SER A 349 -9.63 -10.97 2.09
CA SER A 349 -8.74 -11.49 3.15
C SER A 349 -7.28 -11.56 2.68
N VAL A 350 -7.05 -12.04 1.44
CA VAL A 350 -5.71 -12.09 0.84
C VAL A 350 -5.13 -10.69 0.69
N THR A 351 -5.92 -9.73 0.17
CA THR A 351 -5.52 -8.33 0.02
C THR A 351 -5.13 -7.70 1.37
N GLY A 352 -5.85 -8.02 2.45
CA GLY A 352 -5.54 -7.54 3.79
C GLY A 352 -4.18 -8.04 4.30
N VAL A 353 -3.91 -9.34 4.19
CA VAL A 353 -2.63 -9.94 4.61
C VAL A 353 -1.47 -9.42 3.75
N VAL A 354 -1.65 -9.40 2.42
CA VAL A 354 -0.65 -8.87 1.48
C VAL A 354 -0.36 -7.39 1.77
N GLY A 355 -1.42 -6.61 2.07
CA GLY A 355 -1.29 -5.19 2.44
C GLY A 355 -0.48 -4.97 3.72
N ALA A 356 -0.66 -5.82 4.74
CA ALA A 356 0.12 -5.78 5.98
C ALA A 356 1.60 -6.14 5.74
N ALA A 357 1.85 -7.20 4.97
CA ALA A 357 3.20 -7.64 4.61
C ALA A 357 3.95 -6.54 3.83
N GLY A 358 3.27 -5.87 2.89
CA GLY A 358 3.85 -4.75 2.14
C GLY A 358 4.26 -3.59 3.03
N GLY A 359 3.42 -3.23 4.01
CA GLY A 359 3.77 -2.19 4.97
C GLY A 359 5.00 -2.57 5.82
N LEU A 360 5.04 -3.79 6.36
CA LEU A 360 6.20 -4.29 7.13
C LEU A 360 7.49 -4.30 6.30
N GLY A 361 7.40 -4.60 4.99
CA GLY A 361 8.54 -4.51 4.08
C GLY A 361 9.17 -3.12 4.02
N GLY A 362 8.41 -2.07 4.34
CA GLY A 362 8.91 -0.69 4.39
C GLY A 362 9.59 -0.28 5.70
N PHE A 363 9.50 -1.11 6.74
CA PHE A 363 10.10 -0.80 8.05
C PHE A 363 11.60 -1.07 8.12
N LEU A 364 12.04 -2.21 7.62
CA LEU A 364 13.44 -2.63 7.73
C LEU A 364 14.43 -1.79 6.90
N PRO A 365 14.14 -1.42 5.63
CA PRO A 365 15.11 -0.72 4.80
C PRO A 365 15.61 0.60 5.39
N PRO A 366 14.80 1.49 5.99
CA PRO A 366 15.28 2.70 6.66
C PRO A 366 16.28 2.41 7.78
N LEU A 367 16.01 1.37 8.60
CA LEU A 367 16.91 0.98 9.70
C LEU A 367 18.27 0.48 9.17
N VAL A 368 18.24 -0.37 8.14
CA VAL A 368 19.45 -0.86 7.48
C VAL A 368 20.24 0.30 6.89
N MET A 369 19.58 1.22 6.18
CA MET A 369 20.22 2.39 5.59
C MET A 369 20.87 3.30 6.64
N GLY A 370 20.17 3.55 7.76
CA GLY A 370 20.69 4.38 8.85
C GLY A 370 21.86 3.73 9.58
N SER A 371 21.77 2.43 9.87
CA SER A 371 22.86 1.67 10.50
C SER A 371 24.12 1.65 9.63
N LEU A 372 23.96 1.37 8.33
CA LEU A 372 25.07 1.33 7.39
C LEU A 372 25.69 2.72 7.18
N TYR A 373 24.87 3.76 7.11
CA TYR A 373 25.38 5.12 7.00
C TYR A 373 26.15 5.53 8.26
N GLY A 374 25.65 5.18 9.45
CA GLY A 374 26.34 5.45 10.70
C GLY A 374 27.69 4.74 10.85
N ALA A 375 27.84 3.55 10.25
CA ALA A 375 29.06 2.76 10.31
C ALA A 375 30.08 3.11 9.21
N TYR A 376 29.61 3.43 8.01
CA TYR A 376 30.45 3.54 6.81
C TYR A 376 30.39 4.91 6.12
N GLU A 377 29.57 5.83 6.62
CA GLU A 377 29.29 7.13 6.01
C GLU A 377 28.88 7.05 4.52
N SER A 378 28.30 5.92 4.13
CA SER A 378 27.91 5.60 2.77
C SER A 378 26.60 4.85 2.70
N TYR A 379 25.77 5.19 1.72
CA TYR A 379 24.53 4.48 1.40
C TYR A 379 24.72 3.36 0.38
N ALA A 380 25.90 3.21 -0.22
CA ALA A 380 26.16 2.27 -1.31
C ALA A 380 25.79 0.82 -0.94
N ILE A 381 26.18 0.35 0.26
CA ILE A 381 25.90 -1.02 0.72
C ILE A 381 24.39 -1.24 0.84
N GLY A 382 23.66 -0.28 1.41
CA GLY A 382 22.19 -0.39 1.55
C GLY A 382 21.47 -0.43 0.20
N LEU A 383 21.95 0.32 -0.79
CA LEU A 383 21.42 0.31 -2.16
C LEU A 383 21.76 -0.99 -2.90
N VAL A 384 22.96 -1.54 -2.69
CA VAL A 384 23.32 -2.87 -3.20
C VAL A 384 22.44 -3.96 -2.58
N LEU A 385 22.15 -3.89 -1.27
CA LEU A 385 21.21 -4.82 -0.62
C LEU A 385 19.79 -4.70 -1.22
N LEU A 386 19.32 -3.48 -1.50
CA LEU A 386 18.04 -3.28 -2.20
C LEU A 386 18.06 -3.91 -3.59
N ALA A 387 19.16 -3.77 -4.34
CA ALA A 387 19.34 -4.41 -5.64
C ALA A 387 19.30 -5.94 -5.53
N ILE A 388 19.99 -6.52 -4.55
CA ILE A 388 20.01 -7.98 -4.30
C ILE A 388 18.61 -8.49 -3.94
N VAL A 389 17.90 -7.84 -3.02
CA VAL A 389 16.54 -8.23 -2.61
C VAL A 389 15.57 -8.13 -3.80
N SER A 390 15.69 -7.06 -4.59
CA SER A 390 14.85 -6.87 -5.79
C SER A 390 15.18 -7.88 -6.88
N ALA A 391 16.45 -8.26 -7.06
CA ALA A 391 16.87 -9.33 -7.98
C ALA A 391 16.36 -10.70 -7.52
N GLY A 392 16.40 -10.98 -6.22
CA GLY A 392 15.80 -12.17 -5.63
C GLY A 392 14.28 -12.24 -5.86
N ALA A 393 13.57 -11.13 -5.68
CA ALA A 393 12.15 -11.02 -5.98
C ALA A 393 11.85 -11.20 -7.49
N LEU A 394 12.73 -10.69 -8.37
CA LEU A 394 12.66 -10.90 -9.81
C LEU A 394 12.82 -12.38 -10.16
N ALA A 395 13.85 -13.03 -9.64
CA ALA A 395 14.06 -14.47 -9.84
C ALA A 395 12.86 -15.29 -9.34
N PHE A 396 12.35 -14.95 -8.15
CA PHE A 396 11.14 -15.57 -7.60
C PHE A 396 9.91 -15.37 -8.50
N THR A 397 9.73 -14.16 -9.06
CA THR A 397 8.65 -13.85 -10.00
C THR A 397 8.73 -14.72 -11.25
N LEU A 398 9.94 -14.89 -11.81
CA LEU A 398 10.15 -15.65 -13.06
C LEU A 398 10.09 -17.17 -12.87
N THR A 399 10.41 -17.68 -11.69
CA THR A 399 10.44 -19.11 -11.41
C THR A 399 9.17 -19.61 -10.72
N ALA A 400 8.89 -19.14 -9.51
CA ALA A 400 7.80 -19.66 -8.68
C ALA A 400 6.42 -19.09 -9.03
N VAL A 401 6.36 -17.82 -9.50
CA VAL A 401 5.07 -17.18 -9.81
C VAL A 401 4.65 -17.46 -11.26
N ARG A 402 5.58 -17.62 -12.17
CA ARG A 402 5.30 -17.92 -13.60
C ARG A 402 4.78 -19.33 -13.82
N ALA A 403 5.14 -20.28 -12.96
CA ALA A 403 4.74 -21.68 -13.13
C ALA A 403 3.20 -21.79 -13.15
N PRO A 404 2.59 -22.47 -14.14
CA PRO A 404 1.19 -22.85 -14.07
C PRO A 404 0.97 -23.65 -12.81
N HIS A 405 -0.13 -23.42 -12.08
CA HIS A 405 -0.50 -24.30 -10.99
C HIS A 405 -0.75 -25.70 -11.58
N ALA A 406 0.20 -26.61 -11.44
CA ALA A 406 0.02 -28.03 -11.69
C ALA A 406 -0.89 -28.59 -10.58
N GLY A 407 -2.18 -28.34 -10.65
CA GLY A 407 -3.10 -28.77 -9.62
C GLY A 407 -4.53 -28.25 -9.80
N GLY A 408 -5.12 -28.41 -10.98
CA GLY A 408 -6.50 -27.99 -11.19
C GLY A 408 -7.21 -28.49 -12.45
N GLU A 409 -6.55 -29.25 -13.29
CA GLU A 409 -7.25 -30.06 -14.28
C GLU A 409 -7.63 -31.41 -13.65
N GLY A 410 -8.61 -31.36 -12.75
CA GLY A 410 -9.36 -32.52 -12.32
C GLY A 410 -9.97 -33.17 -13.54
N LYS A 411 -9.48 -34.35 -13.87
CA LYS A 411 -9.99 -35.28 -14.83
C LYS A 411 -11.51 -35.22 -14.92
N ALA A 412 -12.02 -34.48 -15.88
CA ALA A 412 -13.31 -34.76 -16.45
C ALA A 412 -13.18 -36.11 -17.16
N ARG A 413 -13.23 -37.18 -16.38
CA ARG A 413 -13.49 -38.52 -16.90
C ARG A 413 -14.78 -38.44 -17.67
N THR A 414 -14.68 -38.31 -18.98
CA THR A 414 -15.74 -38.68 -19.93
C THR A 414 -16.12 -40.12 -19.68
N GLY A 415 -17.03 -40.34 -18.74
CA GLY A 415 -17.79 -41.54 -18.62
C GLY A 415 -18.71 -41.63 -19.85
N ARG A 416 -18.23 -42.21 -20.94
CA ARG A 416 -19.06 -42.78 -21.97
C ARG A 416 -19.97 -43.80 -21.30
N ARG A 417 -21.18 -43.41 -20.94
CA ARG A 417 -22.27 -44.35 -20.69
C ARG A 417 -22.50 -45.10 -21.99
N ARG A 418 -22.12 -46.39 -22.02
CA ARG A 418 -22.61 -47.37 -23.02
C ARG A 418 -24.11 -47.50 -22.75
N GLU A 419 -24.93 -47.07 -23.69
CA GLU A 419 -26.32 -47.42 -23.75
C GLU A 419 -26.45 -48.96 -23.99
N PRO A 420 -27.33 -49.69 -23.26
CA PRO A 420 -27.59 -51.06 -23.56
C PRO A 420 -28.41 -51.18 -24.85
N ARG A 421 -27.86 -51.91 -25.83
CA ARG A 421 -28.60 -52.37 -27.01
C ARG A 421 -29.78 -53.20 -26.54
N THR A 422 -30.98 -52.74 -26.75
CA THR A 422 -32.21 -53.54 -26.72
C THR A 422 -32.29 -54.35 -28.02
N SER A 423 -32.08 -55.65 -27.90
CA SER A 423 -32.38 -56.62 -28.95
C SER A 423 -33.89 -56.74 -29.10
N GLY A 424 -34.39 -56.28 -30.22
CA GLY A 424 -35.76 -56.63 -30.63
C GLY A 424 -35.82 -58.08 -31.12
N THR A 425 -36.75 -58.85 -30.57
CA THR A 425 -37.14 -60.12 -31.14
C THR A 425 -38.58 -59.97 -31.61
N THR A 426 -38.75 -60.17 -32.88
CA THR A 426 -40.04 -60.30 -33.58
C THR A 426 -40.67 -61.71 -33.26
N ALA A 427 -41.94 -61.75 -32.96
CA ALA A 427 -42.94 -62.72 -33.40
C ALA A 427 -44.33 -62.11 -33.25
#